data_8898ffafb64187eb0183a1206ff957fa
#
_entry.id   8898ffafb64187eb0183a1206ff957fa
#
_cell.length_a   1.000
_cell.length_b   1.000
_cell.length_c   1.000
_cell.angle_alpha   90.00
_cell.angle_beta   90.00
_cell.angle_gamma   90.00
#
_symmetry.space_group_name_H-M   'P 1'
#
loop_
_entity.id
_entity.type
_entity.pdbx_description
1 polymer ?
#
loop_
_entity_poly.entity_id
_entity_poly.type
_entity_poly.pdbx_seq_one_letter_code
_entity_poly.pdbx_strand_id
1 'polypeptide(L)'
;MLDTLLEKANNLPMKPGVYIMLDSSGEVIYVGKAKKLKNRVTSYFRGSHLPKVAAMVEKVADFNVIVVDSEFESLVLENSLI
;
A
#
# COMPACT_ATOMS: atom_id res chain seq x y z
N MET A 1 -6.13 13.38 7.49
CA MET A 1 -6.17 11.98 7.02
C MET A 1 -4.90 11.56 6.32
N LEU A 2 -4.44 12.34 5.35
CA LEU A 2 -3.22 12.00 4.63
C LEU A 2 -2.00 11.94 5.55
N ASP A 3 -1.90 12.88 6.49
CA ASP A 3 -0.80 12.89 7.45
C ASP A 3 -0.80 11.64 8.34
N THR A 4 -1.98 11.17 8.73
CA THR A 4 -2.12 9.95 9.53
C THR A 4 -1.69 8.72 8.74
N LEU A 5 -2.08 8.66 7.46
CA LEU A 5 -1.70 7.55 6.58
C LEU A 5 -0.19 7.56 6.34
N LEU A 6 0.42 8.73 6.13
CA LEU A 6 1.85 8.83 5.92
C LEU A 6 2.62 8.39 7.19
N GLU A 7 2.14 8.79 8.36
CA GLU A 7 2.74 8.38 9.62
C GLU A 7 2.68 6.86 9.79
N LYS A 8 1.53 6.27 9.50
CA LYS A 8 1.37 4.82 9.55
C LYS A 8 2.32 4.13 8.57
N ALA A 9 2.45 4.68 7.37
CA ALA A 9 3.36 4.13 6.36
C ALA A 9 4.82 4.24 6.78
N ASN A 10 5.21 5.31 7.46
CA ASN A 10 6.57 5.49 7.95
C ASN A 10 6.96 4.48 9.02
N ASN A 11 5.99 3.85 9.66
CA ASN A 11 6.22 2.84 10.67
C ASN A 11 6.28 1.41 10.10
N LEU A 12 6.12 1.27 8.78
CA LEU A 12 6.19 -0.03 8.13
C LEU A 12 7.63 -0.56 8.09
N PRO A 13 7.80 -1.90 8.09
CA PRO A 13 9.14 -2.47 7.97
C PRO A 13 9.69 -2.33 6.55
N MET A 14 11.02 -2.31 6.45
CA MET A 14 11.73 -2.32 5.17
C MET A 14 11.85 -3.75 4.66
N LYS A 15 10.72 -4.43 4.57
CA LYS A 15 10.65 -5.84 4.17
C LYS A 15 9.70 -6.01 3.00
N PRO A 16 9.86 -7.11 2.25
CA PRO A 16 8.92 -7.39 1.17
C PRO A 16 7.54 -7.76 1.71
N GLY A 17 6.54 -7.48 0.91
CA GLY A 17 5.17 -7.81 1.30
C GLY A 17 4.14 -7.31 0.32
N VAL A 18 2.88 -7.45 0.73
CA VAL A 18 1.71 -7.00 -0.01
C VAL A 18 1.07 -5.87 0.77
N TYR A 19 0.67 -4.82 0.06
CA TYR A 19 -0.10 -3.73 0.66
C TYR A 19 -1.49 -3.69 0.04
N ILE A 20 -2.48 -3.42 0.88
CA ILE A 20 -3.90 -3.46 0.50
C ILE A 20 -4.49 -2.10 0.85
N MET A 21 -4.91 -1.35 -0.17
CA MET A 21 -5.51 -0.03 0.02
C MET A 21 -7.01 -0.15 0.14
N LEU A 22 -7.57 0.54 1.13
CA LEU A 22 -8.99 0.48 1.45
C LEU A 22 -9.61 1.87 1.34
N ASP A 23 -10.87 1.93 0.90
CA ASP A 23 -11.62 3.19 0.88
C ASP A 23 -12.32 3.41 2.23
N SER A 24 -13.11 4.48 2.31
CA SER A 24 -13.81 4.84 3.54
C SER A 24 -14.87 3.82 3.96
N SER A 25 -15.31 2.98 3.04
CA SER A 25 -16.26 1.89 3.32
C SER A 25 -15.55 0.61 3.77
N GLY A 26 -14.22 0.59 3.75
CA GLY A 26 -13.46 -0.60 4.06
C GLY A 26 -13.30 -1.55 2.89
N GLU A 27 -13.68 -1.14 1.70
CA GLU A 27 -13.52 -1.98 0.50
C GLU A 27 -12.13 -1.86 -0.07
N VAL A 28 -11.61 -2.97 -0.58
CA VAL A 28 -10.31 -3.00 -1.23
C VAL A 28 -10.40 -2.30 -2.58
N ILE A 29 -9.57 -1.27 -2.76
CA ILE A 29 -9.51 -0.53 -4.01
C ILE A 29 -8.21 -0.76 -4.77
N TYR A 30 -7.19 -1.29 -4.09
CA TYR A 30 -5.94 -1.62 -4.75
C TYR A 30 -5.16 -2.61 -3.91
N VAL A 31 -4.48 -3.54 -4.58
CA VAL A 31 -3.56 -4.50 -3.96
C VAL A 31 -2.27 -4.45 -4.76
N GLY A 32 -1.16 -4.32 -4.07
CA GLY A 32 0.15 -4.29 -4.72
C GLY A 32 1.20 -5.02 -3.92
N LYS A 33 2.32 -5.27 -4.56
CA LYS A 33 3.46 -5.91 -3.91
C LYS A 33 4.64 -4.93 -3.86
N ALA A 34 5.51 -5.13 -2.89
CA ALA A 34 6.69 -4.30 -2.73
C ALA A 34 7.85 -5.12 -2.17
N LYS A 35 9.06 -4.77 -2.59
CA LYS A 35 10.27 -5.33 -2.00
C LYS A 35 10.57 -4.69 -0.65
N LYS A 36 10.21 -3.41 -0.51
CA LYS A 36 10.37 -2.63 0.72
C LYS A 36 9.05 -1.89 0.96
N LEU A 37 8.21 -2.45 1.81
CA LEU A 37 6.88 -1.93 2.08
C LEU A 37 6.90 -0.46 2.47
N LYS A 38 7.79 -0.09 3.39
CA LYS A 38 7.87 1.30 3.85
C LYS A 38 8.07 2.26 2.69
N ASN A 39 9.04 1.98 1.82
CA ASN A 39 9.35 2.87 0.70
C ASN A 39 8.20 2.95 -0.30
N ARG A 40 7.61 1.82 -0.61
CA ARG A 40 6.54 1.78 -1.60
C ARG A 40 5.28 2.48 -1.09
N VAL A 41 4.86 2.17 0.12
CA VAL A 41 3.62 2.73 0.65
C VAL A 41 3.76 4.21 0.95
N THR A 42 4.89 4.64 1.53
CA THR A 42 5.10 6.07 1.76
C THR A 42 5.10 6.87 0.47
N SER A 43 5.57 6.28 -0.64
CA SER A 43 5.61 6.98 -1.92
C SER A 43 4.24 7.39 -2.41
N TYR A 44 3.19 6.66 -2.06
CA TYR A 44 1.82 7.01 -2.44
C TYR A 44 1.31 8.26 -1.71
N PHE A 45 1.83 8.53 -0.51
CA PHE A 45 1.37 9.62 0.32
C PHE A 45 2.32 10.81 0.33
N ARG A 46 3.32 10.79 -0.54
CA ARG A 46 4.30 11.86 -0.71
C ARG A 46 4.35 12.32 -2.16
N GLY A 47 4.56 13.61 -2.34
CA GLY A 47 4.86 14.19 -3.65
C GLY A 47 3.73 14.10 -4.65
N SER A 48 4.08 14.32 -5.90
CA SER A 48 3.13 14.33 -7.01
C SER A 48 3.08 12.98 -7.71
N HIS A 49 1.91 12.63 -8.21
CA HIS A 49 1.67 11.38 -8.91
C HIS A 49 1.02 11.65 -10.26
N LEU A 50 1.08 10.66 -11.15
CA LEU A 50 0.29 10.68 -12.37
C LEU A 50 -1.19 10.76 -12.00
N PRO A 51 -2.03 11.37 -12.84
CA PRO A 51 -3.45 11.58 -12.50
C PRO A 51 -4.19 10.32 -12.07
N LYS A 52 -3.88 9.19 -12.68
CA LYS A 52 -4.53 7.92 -12.33
C LYS A 52 -4.18 7.48 -10.92
N VAL A 53 -2.92 7.60 -10.53
CA VAL A 53 -2.46 7.24 -9.19
C VAL A 53 -3.00 8.24 -8.16
N ALA A 54 -2.97 9.53 -8.48
CA ALA A 54 -3.48 10.57 -7.59
C ALA A 54 -4.96 10.35 -7.28
N ALA A 55 -5.76 9.97 -8.28
CA ALA A 55 -7.17 9.69 -8.09
C ALA A 55 -7.39 8.51 -7.15
N MET A 56 -6.55 7.48 -7.25
CA MET A 56 -6.62 6.33 -6.35
C MET A 56 -6.26 6.73 -4.93
N VAL A 57 -5.17 7.49 -4.75
CA VAL A 57 -4.70 7.91 -3.44
C VAL A 57 -5.75 8.75 -2.70
N GLU A 58 -6.48 9.59 -3.43
CA GLU A 58 -7.54 10.41 -2.83
C GLU A 58 -8.64 9.56 -2.19
N LYS A 59 -8.87 8.35 -2.70
CA LYS A 59 -9.90 7.45 -2.20
C LYS A 59 -9.44 6.60 -1.03
N VAL A 60 -8.13 6.53 -0.79
CA VAL A 60 -7.59 5.69 0.28
C VAL A 60 -7.92 6.30 1.64
N ALA A 61 -8.65 5.55 2.45
CA ALA A 61 -8.94 5.93 3.82
C ALA A 61 -8.05 5.18 4.82
N ASP A 62 -7.57 3.99 4.44
CA ASP A 62 -6.69 3.19 5.26
C ASP A 62 -5.97 2.17 4.40
N PHE A 63 -5.02 1.46 4.96
CA PHE A 63 -4.35 0.36 4.27
C PHE A 63 -3.90 -0.70 5.28
N ASN A 64 -3.72 -1.91 4.77
CA ASN A 64 -3.15 -3.02 5.52
C ASN A 64 -1.97 -3.57 4.76
N VAL A 65 -1.09 -4.28 5.46
CA VAL A 65 0.06 -4.93 4.82
C VAL A 65 0.21 -6.35 5.34
N ILE A 66 0.77 -7.20 4.48
CA ILE A 66 1.14 -8.56 4.83
C ILE A 66 2.64 -8.68 4.54
N VAL A 67 3.43 -8.81 5.59
CA VAL A 67 4.88 -8.97 5.46
C VAL A 67 5.18 -10.43 5.09
N VAL A 68 6.04 -10.62 4.09
CA VAL A 68 6.44 -11.96 3.63
C VAL A 68 7.95 -12.06 3.64
N ASP A 69 8.47 -13.29 3.53
CA ASP A 69 9.90 -13.53 3.58
C ASP A 69 10.59 -13.28 2.24
N SER A 70 9.84 -13.31 1.15
CA SER A 70 10.40 -13.16 -0.18
C SER A 70 9.44 -12.46 -1.12
N GLU A 71 10.00 -11.89 -2.20
CA GLU A 71 9.20 -11.27 -3.25
C GLU A 71 8.28 -12.29 -3.94
N PHE A 72 8.72 -13.53 -4.02
CA PHE A 72 7.92 -14.60 -4.61
C PHE A 72 6.64 -14.81 -3.80
N GLU A 73 6.73 -14.85 -2.47
CA GLU A 73 5.57 -15.01 -1.62
C GLU A 73 4.60 -13.84 -1.75
N SER A 74 5.12 -12.61 -1.86
CA SER A 74 4.26 -11.44 -2.05
C SER A 74 3.50 -11.50 -3.36
N LEU A 75 4.12 -12.02 -4.41
CA LEU A 75 3.47 -12.20 -5.71
C LEU A 75 2.31 -13.22 -5.61
N VAL A 76 2.53 -14.30 -4.90
CA VAL A 76 1.50 -15.34 -4.71
C VAL A 76 0.33 -14.77 -3.92
N LEU A 77 0.60 -14.04 -2.85
CA LEU A 77 -0.45 -13.41 -2.04
C LEU A 77 -1.26 -12.39 -2.84
N GLU A 78 -0.58 -11.58 -3.66
CA GLU A 78 -1.27 -10.62 -4.51
C GLU A 78 -2.26 -11.31 -5.43
N ASN A 79 -1.86 -12.41 -6.06
CA ASN A 79 -2.72 -13.19 -6.94
C ASN A 79 -3.89 -13.80 -6.19
N SER A 80 -3.70 -14.19 -4.95
CA SER A 80 -4.75 -14.78 -4.14
C SER A 80 -5.78 -13.75 -3.67
N LEU A 81 -5.36 -12.49 -3.49
CA LEU A 81 -6.23 -11.43 -3.01
C LEU A 81 -7.03 -10.76 -4.12
N ILE A 82 -6.55 -10.81 -5.34
CA ILE A 82 -7.22 -10.25 -6.49
C ILE A 82 -8.17 -11.27 -7.11
#